data_0627bcbe50a98cb4251b923fd85ace60
#
_entry.id   0627bcbe50a98cb4251b923fd85ace60
#
_cell.length_a   1.000
_cell.length_b   1.000
_cell.length_c   1.000
_cell.angle_alpha   90.00
_cell.angle_beta   90.00
_cell.angle_gamma   90.00
#
_symmetry.space_group_name_H-M   'P 1'
#
loop_
_entity.id
_entity.type
_entity.pdbx_description
1 polymer ?
#
loop_
_entity_poly.entity_id
_entity_poly.type
_entity_poly.pdbx_seq_one_letter_code
_entity_poly.pdbx_strand_id
1 'polypeptide(L)'
;MPKDKLDDLDFKIVRLLLQDSTAPASTIASYLGLHPSTVSYRVRKLRESGVIKKFTVSVDWRRLGKEVEAALLINCSPKHFERVASAMAAMDEVIELHTLTGFADILAMVTVTDMAEYKDFIEKRLGAIPEIESFRAGIVLEDFKEE
;
A
#
# COMPACT_ATOMS: atom_id res chain seq x y z
N MET A 1 19.80 8.89 -16.63
CA MET A 1 20.50 7.64 -16.27
C MET A 1 19.83 6.49 -17.00
N PRO A 2 20.57 5.60 -17.66
CA PRO A 2 19.95 4.41 -18.18
C PRO A 2 19.38 3.63 -17.00
N LYS A 3 18.08 3.32 -17.04
CA LYS A 3 17.48 2.36 -16.12
C LYS A 3 18.24 1.06 -16.34
N ASP A 4 19.01 0.61 -15.34
CA ASP A 4 19.62 -0.70 -15.38
C ASP A 4 18.52 -1.69 -15.75
N LYS A 5 18.71 -2.35 -16.88
CA LYS A 5 17.69 -3.25 -17.43
C LYS A 5 17.59 -4.43 -16.48
N LEU A 6 16.43 -4.55 -15.84
CA LEU A 6 16.13 -5.70 -14.97
C LEU A 6 16.24 -6.99 -15.78
N ASP A 7 16.82 -8.01 -15.18
CA ASP A 7 16.91 -9.34 -15.77
C ASP A 7 16.03 -10.36 -15.03
N ASP A 8 15.94 -11.58 -15.57
CA ASP A 8 15.12 -12.65 -14.98
C ASP A 8 15.53 -12.99 -13.55
N LEU A 9 16.78 -12.78 -13.20
CA LEU A 9 17.30 -13.05 -11.87
C LEU A 9 16.78 -12.02 -10.86
N ASP A 10 16.69 -10.75 -11.27
CA ASP A 10 16.08 -9.69 -10.44
C ASP A 10 14.62 -9.99 -10.14
N PHE A 11 13.86 -10.43 -11.14
CA PHE A 11 12.46 -10.85 -10.94
C PHE A 11 12.33 -12.04 -9.98
N LYS A 12 13.23 -13.03 -10.07
CA LYS A 12 13.23 -14.18 -9.16
C LYS A 12 13.55 -13.78 -7.73
N ILE A 13 14.54 -12.90 -7.53
CA ILE A 13 14.88 -12.36 -6.22
C ILE A 13 13.69 -11.61 -5.60
N VAL A 14 13.08 -10.69 -6.36
CA VAL A 14 11.92 -9.94 -5.90
C VAL A 14 10.77 -10.87 -5.52
N ARG A 15 10.50 -11.90 -6.34
CA ARG A 15 9.44 -12.87 -6.07
C ARG A 15 9.67 -13.65 -4.78
N LEU A 16 10.90 -14.04 -4.47
CA LEU A 16 11.24 -14.70 -3.21
C LEU A 16 11.09 -13.77 -2.02
N LEU A 17 11.50 -12.50 -2.16
CA LEU A 17 11.34 -11.47 -1.12
C LEU A 17 9.87 -11.09 -0.87
N LEU A 18 9.01 -11.16 -1.88
CA LEU A 18 7.56 -10.98 -1.71
C LEU A 18 6.93 -12.12 -0.90
N GLN A 19 7.48 -13.34 -0.99
CA GLN A 19 7.02 -14.47 -0.18
C GLN A 19 7.53 -14.39 1.25
N ASP A 20 8.80 -14.03 1.44
CA ASP A 20 9.44 -13.84 2.73
C ASP A 20 10.50 -12.74 2.66
N SER A 21 10.10 -11.54 3.07
CA SER A 21 10.98 -10.37 3.08
C SER A 21 12.12 -10.48 4.13
N THR A 22 12.04 -11.43 5.05
CA THR A 22 13.04 -11.68 6.08
C THR A 22 14.10 -12.70 5.65
N ALA A 23 13.89 -13.36 4.50
CA ALA A 23 14.83 -14.35 4.00
C ALA A 23 16.23 -13.76 3.82
N PRO A 24 17.25 -14.33 4.46
CA PRO A 24 18.62 -13.85 4.32
C PRO A 24 19.14 -14.08 2.90
N ALA A 25 20.10 -13.27 2.48
CA ALA A 25 20.71 -13.39 1.15
C ALA A 25 21.29 -14.79 0.89
N SER A 26 21.80 -15.47 1.93
CA SER A 26 22.31 -16.84 1.84
C SER A 26 21.22 -17.86 1.45
N THR A 27 20.03 -17.72 2.00
CA THR A 27 18.88 -18.60 1.68
C THR A 27 18.42 -18.40 0.23
N ILE A 28 18.26 -17.15 -0.19
CA ILE A 28 17.88 -16.80 -1.57
C ILE A 28 18.96 -17.29 -2.55
N ALA A 29 20.23 -17.08 -2.23
CA ALA A 29 21.35 -17.51 -3.04
C ALA A 29 21.40 -19.02 -3.22
N SER A 30 21.19 -19.78 -2.13
CA SER A 30 21.10 -21.24 -2.16
C SER A 30 19.99 -21.73 -3.08
N TYR A 31 18.82 -21.06 -3.01
CA TYR A 31 17.66 -21.42 -3.84
C TYR A 31 17.90 -21.15 -5.34
N LEU A 32 18.64 -20.10 -5.65
CA LEU A 32 18.91 -19.69 -7.04
C LEU A 32 20.24 -20.20 -7.59
N GLY A 33 21.04 -20.93 -6.82
CA GLY A 33 22.37 -21.41 -7.23
C GLY A 33 23.37 -20.25 -7.40
N LEU A 34 23.31 -19.25 -6.53
CA LEU A 34 24.15 -18.05 -6.57
C LEU A 34 25.03 -17.95 -5.31
N HIS A 35 26.01 -17.05 -5.39
CA HIS A 35 26.74 -16.63 -4.20
C HIS A 35 25.92 -15.58 -3.40
N PRO A 36 25.93 -15.62 -2.05
CA PRO A 36 25.19 -14.66 -1.23
C PRO A 36 25.51 -13.17 -1.55
N SER A 37 26.77 -12.87 -1.84
CA SER A 37 27.19 -11.49 -2.21
C SER A 37 26.52 -10.99 -3.50
N THR A 38 26.23 -11.88 -4.44
CA THR A 38 25.51 -11.55 -5.67
C THR A 38 24.08 -11.14 -5.36
N VAL A 39 23.39 -11.89 -4.48
CA VAL A 39 22.03 -11.57 -4.04
C VAL A 39 22.02 -10.24 -3.30
N SER A 40 22.92 -10.05 -2.33
CA SER A 40 23.01 -8.79 -1.56
C SER A 40 23.26 -7.59 -2.47
N TYR A 41 24.12 -7.71 -3.45
CA TYR A 41 24.39 -6.66 -4.43
C TYR A 41 23.14 -6.31 -5.24
N ARG A 42 22.43 -7.32 -5.76
CA ARG A 42 21.22 -7.11 -6.55
C ARG A 42 20.09 -6.50 -5.73
N VAL A 43 19.86 -6.95 -4.51
CA VAL A 43 18.86 -6.36 -3.61
C VAL A 43 19.16 -4.88 -3.35
N ARG A 44 20.41 -4.54 -3.09
CA ARG A 44 20.81 -3.15 -2.92
C ARG A 44 20.52 -2.32 -4.18
N LYS A 45 20.86 -2.83 -5.36
CA LYS A 45 20.58 -2.17 -6.66
C LYS A 45 19.07 -2.00 -6.89
N LEU A 46 18.27 -3.01 -6.58
CA LEU A 46 16.82 -2.95 -6.69
C LEU A 46 16.20 -1.88 -5.75
N ARG A 47 16.81 -1.67 -4.58
CA ARG A 47 16.42 -0.58 -3.66
C ARG A 47 16.86 0.79 -4.21
N GLU A 48 18.11 0.94 -4.61
CA GLU A 48 18.64 2.20 -5.14
C GLU A 48 17.89 2.67 -6.40
N SER A 49 17.47 1.73 -7.25
CA SER A 49 16.67 2.02 -8.44
C SER A 49 15.18 2.23 -8.19
N GLY A 50 14.70 2.02 -6.94
CA GLY A 50 13.31 2.20 -6.56
C GLY A 50 12.37 1.05 -6.98
N VAL A 51 12.89 -0.05 -7.49
CA VAL A 51 12.11 -1.27 -7.76
C VAL A 51 11.59 -1.85 -6.44
N ILE A 52 12.47 -2.00 -5.45
CA ILE A 52 12.08 -2.26 -4.07
C ILE A 52 11.93 -0.91 -3.37
N LYS A 53 10.71 -0.50 -3.13
CA LYS A 53 10.39 0.79 -2.48
C LYS A 53 10.71 0.78 -1.00
N LYS A 54 10.35 -0.29 -0.30
CA LYS A 54 10.56 -0.48 1.14
C LYS A 54 10.45 -1.96 1.52
N PHE A 55 11.03 -2.33 2.64
CA PHE A 55 10.68 -3.55 3.36
C PHE A 55 9.65 -3.19 4.43
N THR A 56 8.58 -3.94 4.50
CA THR A 56 7.47 -3.70 5.41
C THR A 56 6.89 -5.03 5.89
N VAL A 57 5.91 -4.95 6.76
CA VAL A 57 5.15 -6.09 7.25
C VAL A 57 3.70 -5.99 6.80
N SER A 58 3.09 -7.10 6.46
CA SER A 58 1.63 -7.21 6.37
C SER A 58 1.10 -7.48 7.77
N VAL A 59 0.03 -6.80 8.16
CA VAL A 59 -0.57 -6.92 9.49
C VAL A 59 -2.05 -7.24 9.40
N ASP A 60 -2.51 -8.15 10.25
CA ASP A 60 -3.92 -8.37 10.47
C ASP A 60 -4.46 -7.26 11.39
N TRP A 61 -5.09 -6.26 10.80
CA TRP A 61 -5.62 -5.10 11.52
C TRP A 61 -6.66 -5.47 12.55
N ARG A 62 -7.45 -6.53 12.31
CA ARG A 62 -8.46 -7.03 13.25
C ARG A 62 -7.82 -7.51 14.55
N ARG A 63 -6.69 -8.22 14.45
CA ARG A 63 -5.91 -8.65 15.61
C ARG A 63 -5.27 -7.50 16.38
N LEU A 64 -5.11 -6.34 15.74
CA LEU A 64 -4.68 -5.09 16.36
C LEU A 64 -5.85 -4.27 16.92
N GLY A 65 -7.08 -4.81 16.90
CA GLY A 65 -8.26 -4.15 17.43
C GLY A 65 -8.96 -3.21 16.44
N LYS A 66 -8.59 -3.24 15.16
CA LYS A 66 -9.23 -2.50 14.07
C LYS A 66 -10.17 -3.44 13.31
N GLU A 67 -11.39 -3.58 13.80
CA GLU A 67 -12.34 -4.61 13.31
C GLU A 67 -13.05 -4.21 12.02
N VAL A 68 -13.04 -2.92 11.66
CA VAL A 68 -13.69 -2.41 10.45
C VAL A 68 -12.67 -1.89 9.48
N GLU A 69 -12.64 -2.48 8.31
CA GLU A 69 -11.89 -2.01 7.15
C GLU A 69 -12.85 -1.60 6.05
N ALA A 70 -12.62 -0.46 5.43
CA ALA A 70 -13.48 0.09 4.39
C ALA A 70 -12.67 0.58 3.20
N ALA A 71 -13.19 0.29 2.00
CA ALA A 71 -12.72 0.89 0.75
C ALA A 71 -13.58 2.11 0.42
N LEU A 72 -12.95 3.25 0.22
CA LEU A 72 -13.60 4.50 -0.15
C LEU A 72 -13.20 4.90 -1.57
N LEU A 73 -14.20 5.14 -2.40
CA LEU A 73 -14.04 5.70 -3.74
C LEU A 73 -14.54 7.14 -3.72
N ILE A 74 -13.63 8.09 -3.89
CA ILE A 74 -13.88 9.51 -3.66
C ILE A 74 -13.77 10.27 -4.98
N ASN A 75 -14.69 11.20 -5.19
CA ASN A 75 -14.64 12.17 -6.27
C ASN A 75 -14.45 13.59 -5.71
N CYS A 76 -13.56 14.33 -6.34
CA CYS A 76 -13.30 15.72 -6.03
C CYS A 76 -12.95 16.51 -7.29
N SER A 77 -13.06 17.84 -7.24
CA SER A 77 -12.65 18.67 -8.36
C SER A 77 -11.15 18.52 -8.64
N PRO A 78 -10.74 18.46 -9.92
CA PRO A 78 -9.33 18.41 -10.31
C PRO A 78 -8.46 19.50 -9.69
N LYS A 79 -9.05 20.68 -9.44
CA LYS A 79 -8.35 21.81 -8.81
C LYS A 79 -7.95 21.54 -7.35
N HIS A 80 -8.65 20.64 -6.69
CA HIS A 80 -8.49 20.37 -5.26
C HIS A 80 -7.93 18.97 -4.98
N PHE A 81 -7.62 18.23 -6.02
CA PHE A 81 -7.18 16.85 -5.94
C PHE A 81 -6.01 16.63 -4.98
N GLU A 82 -4.90 17.38 -5.16
CA GLU A 82 -3.71 17.24 -4.31
C GLU A 82 -4.00 17.60 -2.84
N ARG A 83 -4.86 18.59 -2.63
CA ARG A 83 -5.26 19.02 -1.29
C ARG A 83 -6.07 17.94 -0.59
N VAL A 84 -7.05 17.34 -1.27
CA VAL A 84 -7.85 16.22 -0.72
C VAL A 84 -6.97 15.04 -0.44
N ALA A 85 -6.14 14.62 -1.39
CA ALA A 85 -5.23 13.50 -1.22
C ALA A 85 -4.26 13.71 -0.05
N SER A 86 -3.67 14.90 0.08
CA SER A 86 -2.75 15.24 1.18
C SER A 86 -3.46 15.27 2.54
N ALA A 87 -4.67 15.80 2.60
CA ALA A 87 -5.47 15.84 3.82
C ALA A 87 -5.82 14.41 4.29
N MET A 88 -6.20 13.54 3.36
CA MET A 88 -6.50 12.15 3.67
C MET A 88 -5.27 11.34 4.04
N ALA A 89 -4.15 11.53 3.34
CA ALA A 89 -2.89 10.84 3.63
C ALA A 89 -2.33 11.18 5.03
N ALA A 90 -2.74 12.28 5.64
CA ALA A 90 -2.36 12.68 6.99
C ALA A 90 -3.26 12.07 8.09
N MET A 91 -4.31 11.32 7.72
CA MET A 91 -5.20 10.67 8.67
C MET A 91 -4.67 9.30 9.07
N ASP A 92 -4.61 9.01 10.36
CA ASP A 92 -4.10 7.74 10.88
C ASP A 92 -5.00 6.55 10.50
N GLU A 93 -6.28 6.81 10.27
CA GLU A 93 -7.25 5.80 9.85
C GLU A 93 -7.04 5.35 8.39
N VAL A 94 -6.39 6.18 7.57
CA VAL A 94 -6.11 5.87 6.16
C VAL A 94 -4.81 5.09 6.05
N ILE A 95 -4.93 3.81 5.68
CA ILE A 95 -3.79 2.88 5.57
C ILE A 95 -3.21 2.82 4.15
N GLU A 96 -4.05 3.04 3.14
CA GLU A 96 -3.64 3.12 1.74
C GLU A 96 -4.39 4.24 1.03
N LEU A 97 -3.72 4.90 0.10
CA LEU A 97 -4.31 5.97 -0.72
C LEU A 97 -3.75 5.89 -2.14
N HIS A 98 -4.64 5.78 -3.10
CA HIS A 98 -4.30 5.71 -4.52
C HIS A 98 -5.10 6.74 -5.32
N THR A 99 -4.46 7.29 -6.32
CA THR A 99 -5.12 8.13 -7.31
C THR A 99 -5.56 7.27 -8.48
N LEU A 100 -6.74 7.53 -8.99
CA LEU A 100 -7.35 6.76 -10.06
C LEU A 100 -7.66 7.63 -11.28
N THR A 101 -7.83 6.97 -12.40
CA THR A 101 -8.49 7.55 -13.58
C THR A 101 -9.81 6.81 -13.81
N GLY A 102 -10.85 7.52 -14.20
CA GLY A 102 -12.14 6.91 -14.55
C GLY A 102 -13.28 7.33 -13.62
N PHE A 103 -13.96 6.38 -13.00
CA PHE A 103 -15.18 6.62 -12.25
C PHE A 103 -14.98 7.21 -10.83
N ALA A 104 -13.77 7.21 -10.35
CA ALA A 104 -13.37 7.84 -9.09
C ALA A 104 -11.99 8.48 -9.24
N ASP A 105 -11.69 9.47 -8.42
CA ASP A 105 -10.41 10.17 -8.43
C ASP A 105 -9.43 9.59 -7.40
N ILE A 106 -9.94 9.13 -6.25
CA ILE A 106 -9.14 8.58 -5.16
C ILE A 106 -9.77 7.28 -4.66
N LEU A 107 -8.92 6.28 -4.46
CA LEU A 107 -9.22 5.08 -3.67
C LEU A 107 -8.47 5.19 -2.35
N ALA A 108 -9.18 5.08 -1.24
CA ALA A 108 -8.58 4.99 0.09
C ALA A 108 -9.02 3.72 0.80
N MET A 109 -8.08 3.04 1.45
CA MET A 109 -8.36 2.00 2.41
C MET A 109 -8.27 2.59 3.81
N VAL A 110 -9.31 2.37 4.59
CA VAL A 110 -9.49 2.95 5.93
C VAL A 110 -9.72 1.84 6.93
N THR A 111 -9.05 1.92 8.08
CA THR A 111 -9.27 0.96 9.17
C THR A 111 -9.59 1.70 10.46
N VAL A 112 -10.61 1.23 11.16
CA VAL A 112 -11.12 1.78 12.42
C VAL A 112 -11.49 0.66 13.38
N THR A 113 -11.66 1.01 14.65
CA THR A 113 -11.92 0.02 15.72
C THR A 113 -13.29 -0.64 15.59
N ASP A 114 -14.32 0.15 15.31
CA ASP A 114 -15.71 -0.30 15.23
C ASP A 114 -16.56 0.58 14.31
N MET A 115 -17.83 0.24 14.18
CA MET A 115 -18.77 1.00 13.35
C MET A 115 -19.08 2.40 13.90
N ALA A 116 -18.93 2.63 15.19
CA ALA A 116 -19.11 3.97 15.77
C ALA A 116 -17.95 4.90 15.35
N GLU A 117 -16.71 4.41 15.43
CA GLU A 117 -15.53 5.14 14.92
C GLU A 117 -15.62 5.34 13.39
N TYR A 118 -16.12 4.33 12.66
CA TYR A 118 -16.35 4.47 11.22
C TYR A 118 -17.32 5.60 10.88
N LYS A 119 -18.45 5.66 11.60
CA LYS A 119 -19.41 6.74 11.45
C LYS A 119 -18.78 8.11 11.74
N ASP A 120 -18.04 8.22 12.83
CA ASP A 120 -17.32 9.45 13.20
C ASP A 120 -16.29 9.84 12.13
N PHE A 121 -15.57 8.88 11.58
CA PHE A 121 -14.64 9.12 10.48
C PHE A 121 -15.34 9.72 9.26
N ILE A 122 -16.44 9.12 8.83
CA ILE A 122 -17.20 9.62 7.68
C ILE A 122 -17.76 11.02 7.94
N GLU A 123 -18.39 11.25 9.07
CA GLU A 123 -19.09 12.49 9.37
C GLU A 123 -18.14 13.64 9.75
N LYS A 124 -17.11 13.36 10.55
CA LYS A 124 -16.26 14.40 11.15
C LYS A 124 -14.93 14.57 10.46
N ARG A 125 -14.32 13.48 9.99
CA ARG A 125 -13.01 13.54 9.34
C ARG A 125 -13.14 13.76 7.84
N LEU A 126 -13.83 12.87 7.15
CA LEU A 126 -14.07 13.00 5.72
C LEU A 126 -14.99 14.19 5.42
N GLY A 127 -16.05 14.35 6.19
CA GLY A 127 -16.99 15.46 6.07
C GLY A 127 -16.40 16.85 6.37
N ALA A 128 -15.23 16.92 7.02
CA ALA A 128 -14.49 18.17 7.22
C ALA A 128 -13.72 18.63 5.98
N ILE A 129 -13.67 17.84 4.92
CA ILE A 129 -13.00 18.18 3.65
C ILE A 129 -14.08 18.66 2.66
N PRO A 130 -14.30 19.97 2.54
CA PRO A 130 -15.41 20.50 1.74
C PRO A 130 -15.23 20.26 0.23
N GLU A 131 -14.01 20.00 -0.21
CA GLU A 131 -13.66 19.78 -1.62
C GLU A 131 -14.04 18.36 -2.11
N ILE A 132 -14.44 17.45 -1.24
CA ILE A 132 -15.00 16.17 -1.62
C ILE A 132 -16.43 16.39 -2.14
N GLU A 133 -16.66 16.02 -3.39
CA GLU A 133 -17.97 16.17 -4.05
C GLU A 133 -18.90 15.01 -3.74
N SER A 134 -18.36 13.81 -3.78
CA SER A 134 -19.08 12.58 -3.47
C SER A 134 -18.12 11.45 -3.11
N PHE A 135 -18.64 10.44 -2.43
CA PHE A 135 -17.90 9.19 -2.19
C PHE A 135 -18.84 7.99 -2.16
N ARG A 136 -18.26 6.83 -2.41
CA ARG A 136 -18.88 5.52 -2.19
C ARG A 136 -18.01 4.74 -1.25
N ALA A 137 -18.62 3.98 -0.36
CA ALA A 137 -17.91 3.17 0.62
C ALA A 137 -18.38 1.73 0.59
N GLY A 138 -17.46 0.79 0.76
CA GLY A 138 -17.74 -0.62 0.97
C GLY A 138 -16.94 -1.12 2.17
N ILE A 139 -17.57 -1.89 3.05
CA ILE A 139 -16.88 -2.57 4.14
C ILE A 139 -16.25 -3.84 3.58
N VAL A 140 -14.97 -4.06 3.86
CA VAL A 140 -14.27 -5.29 3.50
C VAL A 140 -14.77 -6.42 4.41
N LEU A 141 -15.26 -7.49 3.80
CA LEU A 141 -15.77 -8.64 4.53
C LEU A 141 -14.68 -9.67 4.77
N GLU A 142 -13.87 -9.95 3.77
CA GLU A 142 -12.84 -10.97 3.79
C GLU A 142 -11.76 -10.67 2.75
N ASP A 143 -10.52 -10.95 3.10
CA ASP A 143 -9.37 -10.86 2.21
C ASP A 143 -9.00 -12.26 1.70
N PHE A 144 -9.03 -12.44 0.40
CA PHE A 144 -8.66 -13.72 -0.24
C PHE A 144 -7.19 -13.77 -0.64
N LYS A 145 -6.56 -12.61 -0.80
CA LYS A 145 -5.15 -12.48 -1.17
C LYS A 145 -4.61 -11.14 -0.68
N GLU A 146 -3.52 -11.20 0.06
CA GLU A 146 -2.69 -10.06 0.43
C GLU A 146 -1.28 -10.24 -0.15
N GLU A 147 -0.68 -9.18 -0.66
CA GLU A 147 0.71 -9.16 -1.16
C GLU A 147 1.60 -8.25 -0.30
#